data_5f265ffe47d709782cfb2fb4938aa9ec
#
_entry.id   5f265ffe47d709782cfb2fb4938aa9ec
#
_cell.length_a   1.000
_cell.length_b   1.000
_cell.length_c   1.000
_cell.angle_alpha   90.00
_cell.angle_beta   90.00
_cell.angle_gamma   90.00
#
_symmetry.space_group_name_H-M   'P 1'
#
loop_
_entity.id
_entity.type
_entity.pdbx_description
1 polymer ?
#
loop_
_entity_poly.entity_id
_entity_poly.type
_entity_poly.pdbx_seq_one_letter_code
_entity_poly.pdbx_strand_id
1 'polypeptide(L)'
;MKIQIKGGRVVDPGSSGDKVQDVFVAAGKIVALGTAPGGFHANHVIDATELVVCPGLVDLSARLREPGYEYKATLESEMAAAVAGGVTSLACPPDTDPPLDEPGLVEMLKHRARSLNQAHVYPIGALTQGLKGERITEMAELLDAGCVAFSQADVPLNDNQVLLRAMQYASTFGYPVWLRPRDAALGRDGVAHDGQVATRLGLAPIPTIAETVALSTILLLVRETGARVHLCRLSTADGIDMIRQAKSLGINVTCDVSANHVHLSEMDIGYFDANCHLVPPLRSIRDRDALRRGAQDGTVDAICSDHTPVDEDAKQLPFGESESGATGLELLLSLTLKWGDEAKVPLTAALAKVTSEPARILGIQAGAIAVGANADVCVFDPNARWKVEPARLKSQGKNTPFAGYEMGGKVRFTLVDGHVVYEG
;
A
#
# COMPACT_ATOMS: atom_id res chain seq x y z
N MET A 1 12.44 10.98 -24.50
CA MET A 1 12.32 12.37 -24.03
C MET A 1 13.49 12.65 -23.09
N LYS A 2 14.00 13.91 -23.04
CA LYS A 2 15.03 14.33 -22.08
C LYS A 2 14.41 15.35 -21.14
N ILE A 3 14.47 15.08 -19.83
CA ILE A 3 13.88 15.95 -18.80
C ILE A 3 14.99 16.38 -17.83
N GLN A 4 14.96 17.64 -17.42
CA GLN A 4 15.73 18.16 -16.31
C GLN A 4 14.78 18.57 -15.19
N ILE A 5 14.91 17.98 -14.01
CA ILE A 5 14.27 18.46 -12.79
C ILE A 5 15.30 19.33 -12.09
N LYS A 6 15.04 20.64 -12.05
CA LYS A 6 16.02 21.64 -11.67
C LYS A 6 15.82 22.15 -10.26
N GLY A 7 16.90 22.20 -9.47
CA GLY A 7 16.94 22.92 -8.19
C GLY A 7 16.13 22.31 -7.05
N GLY A 8 15.67 21.07 -7.19
CA GLY A 8 14.87 20.39 -6.16
C GLY A 8 15.71 19.81 -5.03
N ARG A 9 15.12 19.72 -3.83
CA ARG A 9 15.67 18.96 -2.72
C ARG A 9 15.47 17.47 -2.99
N VAL A 10 16.51 16.81 -3.46
CA VAL A 10 16.48 15.35 -3.75
C VAL A 10 16.63 14.58 -2.45
N VAL A 11 15.60 13.85 -2.08
CA VAL A 11 15.55 12.97 -0.90
C VAL A 11 15.47 11.53 -1.40
N ASP A 12 16.55 10.77 -1.25
CA ASP A 12 16.64 9.38 -1.65
C ASP A 12 16.83 8.48 -0.43
N PRO A 13 15.78 7.81 0.04
CA PRO A 13 15.86 6.90 1.18
C PRO A 13 16.84 5.73 0.97
N GLY A 14 16.96 5.23 -0.27
CA GLY A 14 17.82 4.11 -0.61
C GLY A 14 19.31 4.37 -0.38
N SER A 15 19.75 5.63 -0.58
CA SER A 15 21.13 6.06 -0.36
C SER A 15 21.29 6.95 0.89
N SER A 16 20.21 7.21 1.62
CA SER A 16 20.15 8.22 2.71
C SER A 16 20.58 9.62 2.24
N GLY A 17 20.41 9.90 0.95
CA GLY A 17 20.73 11.18 0.33
C GLY A 17 19.66 12.24 0.60
N ASP A 18 20.09 13.46 0.97
CA ASP A 18 19.21 14.62 1.16
C ASP A 18 19.98 15.89 0.81
N LYS A 19 19.83 16.38 -0.42
CA LYS A 19 20.53 17.58 -0.88
C LYS A 19 19.84 18.24 -2.08
N VAL A 20 20.00 19.56 -2.21
CA VAL A 20 19.52 20.30 -3.37
C VAL A 20 20.44 20.01 -4.57
N GLN A 21 19.87 19.48 -5.64
CA GLN A 21 20.58 19.19 -6.89
C GLN A 21 19.60 18.96 -8.04
N ASP A 22 20.14 19.01 -9.27
CA ASP A 22 19.37 18.68 -10.46
C ASP A 22 19.32 17.16 -10.70
N VAL A 23 18.23 16.70 -11.32
CA VAL A 23 18.06 15.33 -11.78
C VAL A 23 17.89 15.33 -13.30
N PHE A 24 18.70 14.55 -14.01
CA PHE A 24 18.67 14.46 -15.47
C PHE A 24 18.13 13.10 -15.90
N VAL A 25 17.07 13.13 -16.72
CA VAL A 25 16.37 11.95 -17.21
C VAL A 25 16.49 11.86 -18.73
N ALA A 26 16.80 10.67 -19.23
CA ALA A 26 16.78 10.36 -20.66
C ALA A 26 16.47 8.88 -20.88
N ALA A 27 15.70 8.57 -21.92
CA ALA A 27 15.32 7.20 -22.29
C ALA A 27 14.74 6.38 -21.12
N GLY A 28 13.87 7.02 -20.31
CA GLY A 28 13.22 6.37 -19.18
C GLY A 28 14.08 6.18 -17.93
N LYS A 29 15.34 6.63 -17.95
CA LYS A 29 16.32 6.42 -16.88
C LYS A 29 16.85 7.73 -16.31
N ILE A 30 17.26 7.72 -15.05
CA ILE A 30 18.07 8.77 -14.46
C ILE A 30 19.49 8.62 -14.99
N VAL A 31 19.98 9.62 -15.74
CA VAL A 31 21.28 9.55 -16.40
C VAL A 31 22.38 10.34 -15.69
N ALA A 32 22.00 11.31 -14.85
CA ALA A 32 22.93 12.06 -14.00
C ALA A 32 22.21 12.76 -12.85
N LEU A 33 22.99 13.10 -11.82
CA LEU A 33 22.58 13.89 -10.67
C LEU A 33 23.56 15.05 -10.47
N GLY A 34 23.04 16.24 -10.18
CA GLY A 34 23.80 17.46 -9.92
C GLY A 34 24.34 18.13 -11.16
N THR A 35 25.14 17.45 -11.98
CA THR A 35 25.78 18.04 -13.15
C THR A 35 25.26 17.40 -14.43
N ALA A 36 24.87 18.21 -15.40
CA ALA A 36 24.39 17.73 -16.69
C ALA A 36 25.46 16.90 -17.43
N PRO A 37 25.08 15.78 -18.04
CA PRO A 37 25.98 15.06 -18.92
C PRO A 37 26.40 15.91 -20.13
N GLY A 38 27.61 15.67 -20.66
CA GLY A 38 28.07 16.39 -21.82
C GLY A 38 27.10 16.28 -23.00
N GLY A 39 26.72 17.41 -23.61
CA GLY A 39 25.76 17.44 -24.72
C GLY A 39 24.31 17.14 -24.34
N PHE A 40 23.96 17.20 -23.06
CA PHE A 40 22.59 17.07 -22.63
C PHE A 40 21.80 18.36 -22.89
N HIS A 41 20.77 18.26 -23.71
CA HIS A 41 19.79 19.34 -23.92
C HIS A 41 18.42 18.81 -23.54
N ALA A 42 17.83 19.40 -22.46
CA ALA A 42 16.50 19.02 -22.01
C ALA A 42 15.44 19.43 -23.03
N ASN A 43 14.50 18.54 -23.31
CA ASN A 43 13.29 18.84 -24.06
C ASN A 43 12.22 19.48 -23.15
N HIS A 44 12.26 19.14 -21.85
CA HIS A 44 11.36 19.65 -20.83
C HIS A 44 12.15 19.93 -19.56
N VAL A 45 11.90 21.09 -18.94
CA VAL A 45 12.52 21.48 -17.68
C VAL A 45 11.42 21.67 -16.63
N ILE A 46 11.53 20.92 -15.56
CA ILE A 46 10.66 21.04 -14.37
C ILE A 46 11.43 21.88 -13.34
N ASP A 47 10.94 23.06 -13.04
CA ASP A 47 11.47 23.86 -11.92
C ASP A 47 10.97 23.27 -10.60
N ALA A 48 11.88 22.66 -9.87
CA ALA A 48 11.61 22.04 -8.58
C ALA A 48 12.18 22.88 -7.40
N THR A 49 12.46 24.15 -7.63
CA THR A 49 12.92 25.05 -6.56
C THR A 49 11.91 25.04 -5.40
N GLU A 50 12.41 24.87 -4.18
CA GLU A 50 11.62 24.70 -2.94
C GLU A 50 10.75 23.40 -2.89
N LEU A 51 10.78 22.56 -3.90
CA LEU A 51 10.10 21.29 -3.92
C LEU A 51 11.02 20.14 -3.48
N VAL A 52 10.40 19.07 -3.01
CA VAL A 52 11.07 17.79 -2.73
C VAL A 52 10.94 16.88 -3.93
N VAL A 53 12.05 16.28 -4.32
CA VAL A 53 12.15 15.26 -5.37
C VAL A 53 12.52 13.94 -4.69
N CYS A 54 11.62 12.97 -4.72
CA CYS A 54 11.86 11.65 -4.13
C CYS A 54 11.55 10.54 -5.15
N PRO A 55 11.95 9.29 -4.87
CA PRO A 55 11.47 8.17 -5.68
C PRO A 55 9.96 8.15 -5.73
N GLY A 56 9.39 7.72 -6.83
CA GLY A 56 7.96 7.48 -6.92
C GLY A 56 7.50 6.55 -5.80
N LEU A 57 6.33 6.82 -5.24
CA LEU A 57 5.80 6.03 -4.15
C LEU A 57 5.46 4.61 -4.63
N VAL A 58 5.62 3.66 -3.73
CA VAL A 58 5.29 2.25 -3.92
C VAL A 58 4.23 1.86 -2.91
N ASP A 59 3.06 1.47 -3.38
CA ASP A 59 1.96 1.05 -2.52
C ASP A 59 1.76 -0.46 -2.52
N LEU A 60 1.64 -1.05 -1.33
CA LEU A 60 1.52 -2.51 -1.18
C LEU A 60 0.07 -3.03 -1.22
N SER A 61 -0.93 -2.14 -1.23
CA SER A 61 -2.33 -2.56 -1.19
C SER A 61 -3.26 -1.56 -1.89
N ALA A 62 -3.47 -1.74 -3.18
CA ALA A 62 -4.42 -0.93 -3.95
C ALA A 62 -5.36 -1.82 -4.78
N ARG A 63 -6.64 -1.80 -4.44
CA ARG A 63 -7.70 -2.46 -5.21
C ARG A 63 -8.10 -1.61 -6.39
N LEU A 64 -7.80 -2.07 -7.60
CA LEU A 64 -8.12 -1.36 -8.85
C LEU A 64 -9.51 -1.71 -9.39
N ARG A 65 -10.18 -2.64 -8.73
CA ARG A 65 -11.58 -3.04 -8.97
C ARG A 65 -11.86 -3.70 -10.33
N GLU A 66 -10.86 -3.89 -11.16
CA GLU A 66 -10.96 -4.65 -12.40
C GLU A 66 -10.07 -5.89 -12.36
N PRO A 67 -10.57 -7.01 -12.90
CA PRO A 67 -11.92 -7.23 -13.44
C PRO A 67 -13.02 -7.36 -12.37
N GLY A 68 -14.28 -7.12 -12.79
CA GLY A 68 -15.50 -7.56 -12.13
C GLY A 68 -16.20 -6.55 -11.21
N TYR A 69 -15.51 -5.49 -10.79
CA TYR A 69 -16.06 -4.47 -9.90
C TYR A 69 -15.97 -3.05 -10.49
N GLU A 70 -16.07 -2.93 -11.82
CA GLU A 70 -15.92 -1.69 -12.56
C GLU A 70 -16.96 -0.64 -12.18
N TYR A 71 -18.09 -1.06 -11.61
CA TYR A 71 -19.12 -0.15 -11.09
C TYR A 71 -18.65 0.61 -9.83
N LYS A 72 -17.69 0.05 -9.06
CA LYS A 72 -17.08 0.71 -7.90
C LYS A 72 -15.98 1.66 -8.30
N ALA A 73 -15.13 1.23 -9.23
CA ALA A 73 -14.04 2.01 -9.79
C ALA A 73 -13.49 1.33 -11.04
N THR A 74 -12.94 2.14 -11.95
CA THR A 74 -12.29 1.64 -13.17
C THR A 74 -10.77 1.68 -13.02
N LEU A 75 -10.08 0.87 -13.82
CA LEU A 75 -8.62 0.88 -13.85
C LEU A 75 -8.08 2.27 -14.21
N GLU A 76 -8.73 2.98 -15.17
CA GLU A 76 -8.36 4.33 -15.54
C GLU A 76 -8.44 5.32 -14.38
N SER A 77 -9.54 5.30 -13.61
CA SER A 77 -9.74 6.24 -12.51
C SER A 77 -8.73 5.99 -11.37
N GLU A 78 -8.47 4.71 -11.05
CA GLU A 78 -7.59 4.39 -9.92
C GLU A 78 -6.10 4.54 -10.30
N MET A 79 -5.75 4.30 -11.55
CA MET A 79 -4.41 4.61 -12.05
C MET A 79 -4.17 6.14 -12.09
N ALA A 80 -5.18 6.93 -12.47
CA ALA A 80 -5.10 8.39 -12.39
C ALA A 80 -4.98 8.88 -10.94
N ALA A 81 -5.67 8.24 -9.98
CA ALA A 81 -5.54 8.52 -8.56
C ALA A 81 -4.14 8.18 -8.04
N ALA A 82 -3.57 7.05 -8.48
CA ALA A 82 -2.22 6.64 -8.09
C ALA A 82 -1.19 7.72 -8.45
N VAL A 83 -1.15 8.14 -9.72
CA VAL A 83 -0.17 9.14 -10.16
C VAL A 83 -0.44 10.53 -9.59
N ALA A 84 -1.70 10.89 -9.31
CA ALA A 84 -2.03 12.13 -8.61
C ALA A 84 -1.54 12.12 -7.15
N GLY A 85 -1.46 10.95 -6.52
CA GLY A 85 -0.87 10.73 -5.20
C GLY A 85 0.64 10.54 -5.20
N GLY A 86 1.31 10.59 -6.36
CA GLY A 86 2.76 10.35 -6.48
C GLY A 86 3.15 8.87 -6.50
N VAL A 87 2.17 7.96 -6.57
CA VAL A 87 2.38 6.52 -6.61
C VAL A 87 2.74 6.10 -8.03
N THR A 88 3.92 5.53 -8.21
CA THR A 88 4.42 5.05 -9.51
C THR A 88 4.39 3.53 -9.64
N SER A 89 4.27 2.82 -8.52
CA SER A 89 4.21 1.36 -8.46
C SER A 89 3.21 0.93 -7.41
N LEU A 90 2.36 -0.03 -7.72
CA LEU A 90 1.38 -0.53 -6.77
C LEU A 90 1.14 -2.03 -6.90
N ALA A 91 0.91 -2.69 -5.77
CA ALA A 91 0.48 -4.06 -5.69
C ALA A 91 -1.05 -4.15 -5.74
N CYS A 92 -1.57 -4.95 -6.67
CA CYS A 92 -3.00 -5.21 -6.79
C CYS A 92 -3.34 -6.57 -6.17
N PRO A 93 -4.13 -6.60 -5.07
CA PRO A 93 -4.57 -7.85 -4.44
C PRO A 93 -5.40 -8.73 -5.37
N PRO A 94 -5.47 -10.05 -5.11
CA PRO A 94 -6.13 -11.01 -6.02
C PRO A 94 -7.66 -11.06 -5.90
N ASP A 95 -8.28 -10.26 -5.05
CA ASP A 95 -9.72 -10.26 -4.77
C ASP A 95 -10.55 -9.48 -5.80
N THR A 96 -10.29 -9.76 -7.07
CA THR A 96 -11.09 -9.36 -8.23
C THR A 96 -12.20 -10.40 -8.50
N ASP A 97 -13.04 -10.17 -9.50
CA ASP A 97 -14.08 -11.10 -9.93
C ASP A 97 -13.98 -11.36 -11.46
N PRO A 98 -13.50 -12.54 -11.88
CA PRO A 98 -12.96 -13.62 -11.04
C PRO A 98 -11.65 -13.24 -10.33
N PRO A 99 -11.28 -13.97 -9.24
CA PRO A 99 -9.99 -13.78 -8.56
C PRO A 99 -8.80 -14.04 -9.50
N LEU A 100 -7.64 -13.41 -9.20
CA LEU A 100 -6.42 -13.60 -10.00
C LEU A 100 -5.77 -14.97 -9.68
N ASP A 101 -6.41 -16.06 -10.05
CA ASP A 101 -5.98 -17.44 -9.83
C ASP A 101 -5.63 -18.20 -11.12
N GLU A 102 -5.74 -17.53 -12.27
CA GLU A 102 -5.38 -18.07 -13.58
C GLU A 102 -4.45 -17.10 -14.36
N PRO A 103 -3.46 -17.60 -15.12
CA PRO A 103 -2.50 -16.77 -15.85
C PRO A 103 -3.13 -15.76 -16.78
N GLY A 104 -4.19 -16.12 -17.50
CA GLY A 104 -4.86 -15.23 -18.47
C GLY A 104 -5.47 -13.97 -17.83
N LEU A 105 -5.95 -14.06 -16.61
CA LEU A 105 -6.48 -12.90 -15.87
C LEU A 105 -5.35 -11.94 -15.47
N VAL A 106 -4.22 -12.49 -15.04
CA VAL A 106 -3.02 -11.70 -14.69
C VAL A 106 -2.47 -10.97 -15.91
N GLU A 107 -2.34 -11.67 -17.05
CA GLU A 107 -1.87 -11.09 -18.31
C GLU A 107 -2.81 -10.00 -18.81
N MET A 108 -4.13 -10.22 -18.73
CA MET A 108 -5.15 -9.24 -19.10
C MET A 108 -5.02 -7.96 -18.27
N LEU A 109 -4.94 -8.06 -16.93
CA LEU A 109 -4.80 -6.92 -16.05
C LEU A 109 -3.52 -6.14 -16.36
N LYS A 110 -2.39 -6.83 -16.53
CA LYS A 110 -1.10 -6.20 -16.88
C LYS A 110 -1.14 -5.51 -18.24
N HIS A 111 -1.76 -6.14 -19.24
CA HIS A 111 -1.90 -5.55 -20.56
C HIS A 111 -2.72 -4.26 -20.53
N ARG A 112 -3.88 -4.29 -19.86
CA ARG A 112 -4.73 -3.10 -19.70
C ARG A 112 -4.03 -1.99 -18.93
N ALA A 113 -3.40 -2.31 -17.80
CA ALA A 113 -2.66 -1.32 -17.01
C ALA A 113 -1.53 -0.66 -17.80
N ARG A 114 -0.75 -1.45 -18.57
CA ARG A 114 0.31 -0.91 -19.44
C ARG A 114 -0.21 0.03 -20.51
N SER A 115 -1.38 -0.24 -21.08
CA SER A 115 -1.96 0.61 -22.15
C SER A 115 -2.31 2.01 -21.67
N LEU A 116 -2.51 2.21 -20.37
CA LEU A 116 -2.81 3.50 -19.77
C LEU A 116 -1.57 4.40 -19.60
N ASN A 117 -0.36 3.83 -19.65
CA ASN A 117 0.91 4.55 -19.49
C ASN A 117 0.94 5.44 -18.22
N GLN A 118 0.48 4.88 -17.11
CA GLN A 118 0.47 5.52 -15.78
C GLN A 118 1.35 4.73 -14.81
N ALA A 119 0.89 4.45 -13.58
CA ALA A 119 1.68 3.68 -12.63
C ALA A 119 1.91 2.22 -13.08
N HIS A 120 2.97 1.59 -12.58
CA HIS A 120 3.22 0.16 -12.75
C HIS A 120 2.31 -0.66 -11.83
N VAL A 121 1.61 -1.64 -12.39
CA VAL A 121 0.75 -2.56 -11.63
C VAL A 121 1.47 -3.90 -11.47
N TYR A 122 1.59 -4.33 -10.22
CA TYR A 122 2.16 -5.61 -9.81
C TYR A 122 1.05 -6.51 -9.26
N PRO A 123 0.49 -7.42 -10.05
CA PRO A 123 -0.56 -8.32 -9.58
C PRO A 123 -0.03 -9.27 -8.50
N ILE A 124 -0.83 -9.48 -7.47
CA ILE A 124 -0.65 -10.53 -6.48
C ILE A 124 -1.55 -11.69 -6.91
N GLY A 125 -0.99 -12.88 -7.08
CA GLY A 125 -1.79 -14.07 -7.42
C GLY A 125 -2.57 -14.60 -6.23
N ALA A 126 -3.71 -15.23 -6.47
CA ALA A 126 -4.45 -15.92 -5.41
C ALA A 126 -3.64 -17.11 -4.88
N LEU A 127 -3.58 -17.26 -3.56
CA LEU A 127 -2.89 -18.38 -2.92
C LEU A 127 -3.62 -19.70 -3.13
N THR A 128 -4.96 -19.63 -3.13
CA THR A 128 -5.83 -20.78 -3.37
C THR A 128 -6.83 -20.49 -4.48
N GLN A 129 -7.24 -21.53 -5.20
CA GLN A 129 -8.18 -21.43 -6.31
C GLN A 129 -9.50 -20.82 -5.85
N GLY A 130 -9.95 -19.76 -6.54
CA GLY A 130 -11.14 -19.00 -6.19
C GLY A 130 -11.09 -18.34 -4.81
N LEU A 131 -9.91 -18.22 -4.18
CA LEU A 131 -9.74 -17.78 -2.78
C LEU A 131 -10.52 -18.65 -1.76
N LYS A 132 -10.85 -19.90 -2.09
CA LYS A 132 -11.70 -20.77 -1.26
C LYS A 132 -10.99 -21.41 -0.07
N GLY A 133 -9.64 -21.35 -0.01
CA GLY A 133 -8.86 -21.96 1.06
C GLY A 133 -8.78 -23.49 1.00
N GLU A 134 -9.10 -24.12 -0.14
CA GLU A 134 -9.17 -25.58 -0.29
C GLU A 134 -7.99 -26.16 -1.08
N ARG A 135 -7.65 -25.59 -2.22
CA ARG A 135 -6.58 -26.03 -3.10
C ARG A 135 -5.68 -24.87 -3.47
N ILE A 136 -4.38 -25.08 -3.40
CA ILE A 136 -3.39 -24.09 -3.84
C ILE A 136 -3.48 -23.89 -5.36
N THR A 137 -3.12 -22.69 -5.81
CA THR A 137 -3.01 -22.33 -7.24
C THR A 137 -1.71 -22.86 -7.85
N GLU A 138 -1.63 -22.82 -9.18
CA GLU A 138 -0.39 -23.10 -9.92
C GLU A 138 0.53 -21.87 -9.85
N MET A 139 1.20 -21.68 -8.69
CA MET A 139 1.98 -20.48 -8.42
C MET A 139 3.06 -20.19 -9.45
N ALA A 140 3.68 -21.24 -10.02
CA ALA A 140 4.71 -21.08 -11.06
C ALA A 140 4.14 -20.41 -12.32
N GLU A 141 2.98 -20.86 -12.79
CA GLU A 141 2.33 -20.30 -13.98
C GLU A 141 1.87 -18.86 -13.74
N LEU A 142 1.35 -18.57 -12.54
CA LEU A 142 0.97 -17.21 -12.16
C LEU A 142 2.18 -16.27 -12.06
N LEU A 143 3.32 -16.76 -11.58
CA LEU A 143 4.56 -15.99 -11.55
C LEU A 143 5.04 -15.69 -12.98
N ASP A 144 5.02 -16.68 -13.87
CA ASP A 144 5.41 -16.52 -15.29
C ASP A 144 4.48 -15.52 -15.99
N ALA A 145 3.19 -15.48 -15.66
CA ALA A 145 2.25 -14.46 -16.12
C ALA A 145 2.54 -13.07 -15.56
N GLY A 146 3.29 -13.00 -14.45
CA GLY A 146 3.84 -11.78 -13.88
C GLY A 146 3.28 -11.35 -12.54
N CYS A 147 2.73 -12.28 -11.75
CA CYS A 147 2.52 -12.06 -10.34
C CYS A 147 3.87 -11.90 -9.61
N VAL A 148 3.87 -11.14 -8.52
CA VAL A 148 5.08 -10.89 -7.71
C VAL A 148 5.03 -11.57 -6.34
N ALA A 149 3.86 -11.98 -5.92
CA ALA A 149 3.60 -12.67 -4.65
C ALA A 149 2.26 -13.41 -4.73
N PHE A 150 1.91 -14.17 -3.67
CA PHE A 150 0.65 -14.91 -3.57
C PHE A 150 -0.07 -14.58 -2.27
N SER A 151 -1.37 -14.34 -2.33
CA SER A 151 -2.17 -13.89 -1.19
C SER A 151 -3.54 -14.53 -1.17
N GLN A 152 -4.09 -14.60 0.04
CA GLN A 152 -5.49 -14.94 0.26
C GLN A 152 -6.39 -13.68 0.37
N ALA A 153 -5.84 -12.50 0.11
CA ALA A 153 -6.49 -11.21 0.29
C ALA A 153 -7.11 -11.09 1.70
N ASP A 154 -8.38 -10.70 1.79
CA ASP A 154 -9.10 -10.59 3.06
C ASP A 154 -9.86 -11.85 3.47
N VAL A 155 -9.82 -12.89 2.64
CA VAL A 155 -10.47 -14.16 2.94
C VAL A 155 -9.63 -14.95 3.96
N PRO A 156 -10.17 -15.28 5.14
CA PRO A 156 -9.40 -16.03 6.12
C PRO A 156 -9.18 -17.47 5.64
N LEU A 157 -7.97 -17.99 5.86
CA LEU A 157 -7.62 -19.36 5.53
C LEU A 157 -7.72 -20.21 6.78
N ASN A 158 -8.76 -21.03 6.84
CA ASN A 158 -9.12 -21.79 8.04
C ASN A 158 -8.41 -23.16 8.12
N ASP A 159 -7.95 -23.70 6.98
CA ASP A 159 -7.26 -24.98 6.93
C ASP A 159 -5.75 -24.77 7.02
N ASN A 160 -5.20 -25.03 8.20
CA ASN A 160 -3.77 -24.94 8.45
C ASN A 160 -2.94 -25.93 7.62
N GLN A 161 -3.53 -27.04 7.15
CA GLN A 161 -2.83 -27.98 6.27
C GLN A 161 -2.64 -27.37 4.87
N VAL A 162 -3.67 -26.70 4.35
CA VAL A 162 -3.57 -25.99 3.07
C VAL A 162 -2.54 -24.86 3.19
N LEU A 163 -2.56 -24.08 4.27
CA LEU A 163 -1.58 -23.01 4.51
C LEU A 163 -0.15 -23.57 4.59
N LEU A 164 0.05 -24.65 5.34
CA LEU A 164 1.35 -25.34 5.45
C LEU A 164 1.85 -25.79 4.07
N ARG A 165 0.99 -26.40 3.26
CA ARG A 165 1.35 -26.85 1.91
C ARG A 165 1.71 -25.67 0.99
N ALA A 166 0.93 -24.61 1.03
CA ALA A 166 1.19 -23.39 0.27
C ALA A 166 2.55 -22.79 0.65
N MET A 167 2.86 -22.68 1.95
CA MET A 167 4.14 -22.18 2.43
C MET A 167 5.31 -23.10 2.07
N GLN A 168 5.16 -24.43 2.16
CA GLN A 168 6.19 -25.39 1.75
C GLN A 168 6.51 -25.26 0.26
N TYR A 169 5.46 -25.18 -0.58
CA TYR A 169 5.63 -24.98 -2.01
C TYR A 169 6.32 -23.63 -2.30
N ALA A 170 5.81 -22.55 -1.73
CA ALA A 170 6.38 -21.23 -1.91
C ALA A 170 7.85 -21.14 -1.45
N SER A 171 8.18 -21.76 -0.30
CA SER A 171 9.55 -21.80 0.23
C SER A 171 10.51 -22.53 -0.72
N THR A 172 10.07 -23.62 -1.35
CA THR A 172 10.89 -24.40 -2.28
C THR A 172 11.38 -23.55 -3.47
N PHE A 173 10.57 -22.63 -3.93
CA PHE A 173 10.86 -21.78 -5.09
C PHE A 173 11.21 -20.33 -4.72
N GLY A 174 11.21 -19.99 -3.43
CA GLY A 174 11.48 -18.62 -2.97
C GLY A 174 10.34 -17.62 -3.23
N TYR A 175 9.12 -18.09 -3.44
CA TYR A 175 7.96 -17.24 -3.71
C TYR A 175 7.49 -16.52 -2.44
N PRO A 176 7.21 -15.20 -2.48
CA PRO A 176 6.66 -14.49 -1.33
C PRO A 176 5.18 -14.85 -1.13
N VAL A 177 4.80 -15.06 0.13
CA VAL A 177 3.40 -15.27 0.54
C VAL A 177 2.95 -14.07 1.39
N TRP A 178 1.83 -13.47 1.01
CA TRP A 178 1.27 -12.28 1.66
C TRP A 178 -0.04 -12.62 2.35
N LEU A 179 -0.08 -12.44 3.65
CA LEU A 179 -1.21 -12.86 4.47
C LEU A 179 -1.69 -11.73 5.37
N ARG A 180 -2.99 -11.53 5.41
CA ARG A 180 -3.62 -10.73 6.45
C ARG A 180 -4.05 -11.67 7.58
N PRO A 181 -3.47 -11.54 8.80
CA PRO A 181 -3.85 -12.41 9.90
C PRO A 181 -5.28 -12.09 10.37
N ARG A 182 -6.15 -13.07 10.25
CA ARG A 182 -7.55 -13.01 10.73
C ARG A 182 -8.05 -14.41 10.99
N ASP A 183 -8.51 -14.63 12.22
CA ASP A 183 -9.28 -15.82 12.56
C ASP A 183 -10.75 -15.62 12.17
N ALA A 184 -11.30 -16.55 11.38
CA ALA A 184 -12.64 -16.42 10.84
C ALA A 184 -13.73 -16.57 11.88
N ALA A 185 -13.49 -17.40 12.90
CA ALA A 185 -14.50 -17.67 13.93
C ALA A 185 -14.57 -16.52 14.96
N LEU A 186 -13.41 -16.02 15.40
CA LEU A 186 -13.32 -14.97 16.39
C LEU A 186 -13.76 -13.59 15.87
N GLY A 187 -13.67 -13.36 14.57
CA GLY A 187 -14.09 -12.09 13.95
C GLY A 187 -15.37 -12.22 13.11
N ARG A 188 -16.16 -13.28 13.31
CA ARG A 188 -17.34 -13.55 12.49
C ARG A 188 -18.39 -12.46 12.71
N ASP A 189 -18.93 -11.96 11.59
CA ASP A 189 -20.01 -10.97 11.54
C ASP A 189 -19.71 -9.65 12.28
N GLY A 190 -18.48 -9.46 12.75
CA GLY A 190 -18.04 -8.23 13.38
C GLY A 190 -17.74 -7.14 12.37
N VAL A 191 -18.01 -5.87 12.74
CA VAL A 191 -17.85 -4.68 11.89
C VAL A 191 -17.00 -3.59 12.54
N ALA A 192 -16.74 -3.67 13.83
CA ALA A 192 -15.98 -2.68 14.59
C ALA A 192 -15.08 -3.35 15.63
N HIS A 193 -14.09 -2.62 16.14
CA HIS A 193 -13.26 -3.07 17.25
C HIS A 193 -14.09 -3.44 18.47
N ASP A 194 -13.74 -4.55 19.15
CA ASP A 194 -14.32 -4.92 20.43
C ASP A 194 -13.84 -3.96 21.53
N GLY A 195 -14.55 -2.86 21.66
CA GLY A 195 -14.20 -1.74 22.52
C GLY A 195 -15.40 -0.93 22.98
N GLN A 196 -15.11 0.20 23.61
CA GLN A 196 -16.14 1.07 24.18
C GLN A 196 -17.09 1.66 23.13
N VAL A 197 -16.54 1.95 21.92
CA VAL A 197 -17.34 2.53 20.83
C VAL A 197 -18.34 1.51 20.30
N ALA A 198 -17.91 0.28 19.99
CA ALA A 198 -18.80 -0.78 19.55
C ALA A 198 -19.91 -1.06 20.57
N THR A 199 -19.54 -1.16 21.85
CA THR A 199 -20.52 -1.36 22.94
C THR A 199 -21.54 -0.23 23.00
N ARG A 200 -21.08 1.04 22.94
CA ARG A 200 -21.95 2.21 22.99
C ARG A 200 -22.90 2.31 21.80
N LEU A 201 -22.41 1.95 20.61
CA LEU A 201 -23.16 2.04 19.35
C LEU A 201 -23.95 0.78 19.01
N GLY A 202 -23.80 -0.31 19.79
CA GLY A 202 -24.44 -1.60 19.50
C GLY A 202 -23.91 -2.29 18.24
N LEU A 203 -22.63 -2.05 17.88
CA LEU A 203 -22.00 -2.66 16.73
C LEU A 203 -21.43 -4.04 17.07
N ALA A 204 -21.53 -4.98 16.12
CA ALA A 204 -20.95 -6.32 16.27
C ALA A 204 -19.40 -6.22 16.37
N PRO A 205 -18.79 -6.78 17.45
CA PRO A 205 -17.39 -6.56 17.74
C PRO A 205 -16.44 -7.53 17.00
N ILE A 206 -15.22 -7.06 16.72
CA ILE A 206 -14.08 -7.87 16.28
C ILE A 206 -12.98 -7.74 17.35
N PRO A 207 -12.75 -8.76 18.17
CA PRO A 207 -11.71 -8.70 19.19
C PRO A 207 -10.30 -8.69 18.59
N THR A 208 -9.34 -8.10 19.30
CA THR A 208 -7.93 -8.08 18.87
C THR A 208 -7.35 -9.48 18.75
N ILE A 209 -7.83 -10.41 19.56
CA ILE A 209 -7.38 -11.81 19.53
C ILE A 209 -7.67 -12.50 18.19
N ALA A 210 -8.62 -12.01 17.39
CA ALA A 210 -8.86 -12.52 16.04
C ALA A 210 -7.64 -12.31 15.11
N GLU A 211 -6.87 -11.25 15.33
CA GLU A 211 -5.62 -11.02 14.62
C GLU A 211 -4.48 -11.84 15.22
N THR A 212 -4.30 -11.82 16.54
CA THR A 212 -3.13 -12.43 17.19
C THR A 212 -3.14 -13.95 17.19
N VAL A 213 -4.28 -14.61 17.24
CA VAL A 213 -4.40 -16.08 17.07
C VAL A 213 -3.95 -16.48 15.67
N ALA A 214 -4.50 -15.84 14.65
CA ALA A 214 -4.10 -16.12 13.26
C ALA A 214 -2.61 -15.81 13.03
N LEU A 215 -2.12 -14.68 13.57
CA LEU A 215 -0.71 -14.30 13.49
C LEU A 215 0.20 -15.33 14.16
N SER A 216 -0.17 -15.82 15.35
CA SER A 216 0.57 -16.88 16.03
C SER A 216 0.71 -18.14 15.19
N THR A 217 -0.41 -18.57 14.58
CA THR A 217 -0.42 -19.73 13.69
C THR A 217 0.50 -19.52 12.49
N ILE A 218 0.39 -18.36 11.82
CA ILE A 218 1.24 -18.03 10.66
C ILE A 218 2.72 -18.04 11.06
N LEU A 219 3.11 -17.41 12.17
CA LEU A 219 4.50 -17.34 12.61
C LEU A 219 5.08 -18.73 12.94
N LEU A 220 4.28 -19.64 13.50
CA LEU A 220 4.69 -21.02 13.73
C LEU A 220 4.96 -21.76 12.40
N LEU A 221 4.10 -21.58 11.40
CA LEU A 221 4.26 -22.18 10.08
C LEU A 221 5.44 -21.56 9.31
N VAL A 222 5.67 -20.25 9.43
CA VAL A 222 6.87 -19.60 8.85
C VAL A 222 8.15 -20.19 9.44
N ARG A 223 8.19 -20.37 10.75
CA ARG A 223 9.37 -20.97 11.43
C ARG A 223 9.62 -22.42 10.98
N GLU A 224 8.56 -23.18 10.75
CA GLU A 224 8.66 -24.57 10.29
C GLU A 224 9.10 -24.67 8.83
N THR A 225 8.58 -23.81 7.97
CA THR A 225 8.79 -23.90 6.51
C THR A 225 9.93 -23.05 5.97
N GLY A 226 10.36 -22.03 6.71
CA GLY A 226 11.29 -21.02 6.23
C GLY A 226 10.74 -20.11 5.13
N ALA A 227 9.42 -20.13 4.88
CA ALA A 227 8.78 -19.32 3.84
C ALA A 227 9.00 -17.82 4.07
N ARG A 228 9.16 -17.06 2.99
CA ARG A 228 9.19 -15.59 3.02
C ARG A 228 7.76 -15.08 3.08
N VAL A 229 7.38 -14.53 4.24
CA VAL A 229 6.01 -14.06 4.46
C VAL A 229 5.95 -12.56 4.72
N HIS A 230 5.02 -11.89 4.06
CA HIS A 230 4.64 -10.51 4.35
C HIS A 230 3.26 -10.49 5.02
N LEU A 231 3.18 -9.80 6.16
CA LEU A 231 1.97 -9.71 6.97
C LEU A 231 1.28 -8.38 6.70
N CYS A 232 0.16 -8.44 6.01
CA CYS A 232 -0.55 -7.28 5.50
C CYS A 232 -1.44 -6.63 6.56
N ARG A 233 -1.36 -5.32 6.66
CA ARG A 233 -2.31 -4.46 7.38
C ARG A 233 -2.54 -4.90 8.83
N LEU A 234 -1.47 -5.04 9.59
CA LEU A 234 -1.56 -5.26 11.03
C LEU A 234 -2.28 -4.10 11.71
N SER A 235 -3.10 -4.40 12.70
CA SER A 235 -3.95 -3.40 13.33
C SER A 235 -3.86 -3.35 14.86
N THR A 236 -3.16 -4.30 15.51
CA THR A 236 -3.16 -4.42 16.97
C THR A 236 -1.78 -4.20 17.59
N ALA A 237 -1.75 -3.64 18.80
CA ALA A 237 -0.52 -3.46 19.57
C ALA A 237 0.17 -4.81 19.84
N ASP A 238 -0.62 -5.80 20.25
CA ASP A 238 -0.09 -7.12 20.56
C ASP A 238 0.47 -7.82 19.32
N GLY A 239 -0.15 -7.59 18.13
CA GLY A 239 0.37 -8.04 16.83
C GLY A 239 1.74 -7.45 16.51
N ILE A 240 1.93 -6.13 16.74
CA ILE A 240 3.23 -5.47 16.55
C ILE A 240 4.30 -6.05 17.49
N ASP A 241 3.95 -6.32 18.75
CA ASP A 241 4.89 -6.93 19.71
C ASP A 241 5.27 -8.35 19.28
N MET A 242 4.34 -9.15 18.75
CA MET A 242 4.62 -10.46 18.18
C MET A 242 5.58 -10.39 16.99
N ILE A 243 5.41 -9.41 16.09
CA ILE A 243 6.33 -9.20 14.95
C ILE A 243 7.71 -8.79 15.44
N ARG A 244 7.79 -7.87 16.42
CA ARG A 244 9.07 -7.46 17.02
C ARG A 244 9.82 -8.66 17.56
N GLN A 245 9.14 -9.54 18.28
CA GLN A 245 9.72 -10.77 18.79
C GLN A 245 10.12 -11.73 17.65
N ALA A 246 9.26 -11.93 16.65
CA ALA A 246 9.56 -12.80 15.51
C ALA A 246 10.82 -12.35 14.76
N LYS A 247 10.94 -11.04 14.47
CA LYS A 247 12.15 -10.46 13.85
C LYS A 247 13.40 -10.63 14.72
N SER A 248 13.29 -10.46 16.04
CA SER A 248 14.43 -10.67 16.96
C SER A 248 14.91 -12.13 16.98
N LEU A 249 14.05 -13.08 16.66
CA LEU A 249 14.36 -14.50 16.52
C LEU A 249 14.82 -14.88 15.10
N GLY A 250 14.96 -13.92 14.20
CA GLY A 250 15.41 -14.15 12.83
C GLY A 250 14.36 -14.81 11.92
N ILE A 251 13.07 -14.78 12.29
CA ILE A 251 11.99 -15.30 11.44
C ILE A 251 11.85 -14.38 10.21
N ASN A 252 11.78 -14.98 9.03
CA ASN A 252 11.76 -14.26 7.75
C ASN A 252 10.37 -13.65 7.46
N VAL A 253 10.04 -12.59 8.19
CA VAL A 253 8.78 -11.86 8.03
C VAL A 253 9.00 -10.37 7.85
N THR A 254 8.14 -9.77 7.05
CA THR A 254 7.94 -8.32 6.94
C THR A 254 6.49 -7.99 7.22
N CYS A 255 6.16 -6.74 7.53
CA CYS A 255 4.78 -6.33 7.70
C CYS A 255 4.54 -4.89 7.27
N ASP A 256 3.29 -4.60 6.93
CA ASP A 256 2.80 -3.25 6.74
C ASP A 256 1.63 -2.90 7.67
N VAL A 257 1.31 -1.63 7.69
CA VAL A 257 0.13 -1.06 8.32
C VAL A 257 -0.55 -0.09 7.36
N SER A 258 -1.88 0.02 7.44
CA SER A 258 -2.60 1.00 6.63
C SER A 258 -2.38 2.42 7.14
N ALA A 259 -2.23 3.39 6.23
CA ALA A 259 -2.18 4.81 6.54
C ALA A 259 -3.41 5.25 7.35
N ASN A 260 -4.58 4.65 7.14
CA ASN A 260 -5.77 4.90 7.94
C ASN A 260 -5.53 4.60 9.42
N HIS A 261 -4.98 3.42 9.73
CA HIS A 261 -4.73 2.94 11.10
C HIS A 261 -3.59 3.67 11.81
N VAL A 262 -2.70 4.32 11.07
CA VAL A 262 -1.65 5.19 11.63
C VAL A 262 -2.23 6.49 12.20
N HIS A 263 -3.40 6.93 11.70
CA HIS A 263 -4.00 8.20 12.09
C HIS A 263 -5.30 8.07 12.87
N LEU A 264 -6.12 7.08 12.55
CA LEU A 264 -7.47 6.92 13.06
C LEU A 264 -7.55 5.82 14.12
N SER A 265 -8.56 5.92 14.97
CA SER A 265 -8.93 4.95 16.00
C SER A 265 -10.44 4.67 15.97
N GLU A 266 -10.92 3.74 16.78
CA GLU A 266 -12.37 3.50 16.94
C GLU A 266 -13.18 4.76 17.29
N MET A 267 -12.53 5.77 17.90
CA MET A 267 -13.18 7.03 18.27
C MET A 267 -13.65 7.83 17.05
N ASP A 268 -12.96 7.66 15.91
CA ASP A 268 -13.26 8.37 14.67
C ASP A 268 -14.51 7.84 13.96
N ILE A 269 -15.05 6.68 14.37
CA ILE A 269 -16.38 6.20 13.96
C ILE A 269 -17.46 7.22 14.32
N GLY A 270 -17.24 8.01 15.39
CA GLY A 270 -18.13 9.09 15.80
C GLY A 270 -19.56 8.62 16.01
N TYR A 271 -20.48 9.10 15.18
CA TYR A 271 -21.87 8.70 15.15
C TYR A 271 -22.18 7.95 13.86
N PHE A 272 -21.65 6.71 13.74
CA PHE A 272 -21.86 5.81 12.61
C PHE A 272 -21.33 6.30 11.25
N ASP A 273 -20.15 6.97 11.23
CA ASP A 273 -19.54 7.34 9.95
C ASP A 273 -19.12 6.08 9.17
N ALA A 274 -19.88 5.76 8.12
CA ALA A 274 -19.64 4.60 7.26
C ALA A 274 -18.27 4.63 6.54
N ASN A 275 -17.64 5.80 6.38
CA ASN A 275 -16.29 5.89 5.84
C ASN A 275 -15.24 5.32 6.79
N CYS A 276 -15.56 5.22 8.09
CA CYS A 276 -14.73 4.55 9.10
C CYS A 276 -14.98 3.03 9.19
N HIS A 277 -15.88 2.47 8.37
CA HIS A 277 -16.05 1.02 8.26
C HIS A 277 -14.93 0.43 7.40
N LEU A 278 -13.89 -0.05 8.06
CA LEU A 278 -12.66 -0.57 7.44
C LEU A 278 -12.41 -2.04 7.84
N VAL A 279 -11.60 -2.73 7.04
CA VAL A 279 -11.13 -4.09 7.31
C VAL A 279 -9.60 -4.12 7.11
N PRO A 280 -8.82 -4.31 8.22
CA PRO A 280 -9.23 -4.50 9.61
C PRO A 280 -9.98 -3.29 10.18
N PRO A 281 -10.76 -3.46 11.28
CA PRO A 281 -11.47 -2.34 11.88
C PRO A 281 -10.50 -1.35 12.53
N LEU A 282 -10.88 -0.09 12.60
CA LEU A 282 -10.16 0.90 13.40
C LEU A 282 -10.13 0.45 14.86
N ARG A 283 -8.93 0.35 15.42
CA ARG A 283 -8.69 -0.17 16.77
C ARG A 283 -8.64 0.94 17.82
N SER A 284 -8.28 0.59 19.05
CA SER A 284 -8.11 1.54 20.12
C SER A 284 -6.97 2.54 19.87
N ILE A 285 -6.95 3.64 20.63
CA ILE A 285 -5.83 4.61 20.63
C ILE A 285 -4.50 3.91 20.99
N ARG A 286 -4.53 2.95 21.94
CA ARG A 286 -3.34 2.15 22.29
C ARG A 286 -2.78 1.41 21.08
N ASP A 287 -3.65 0.80 20.29
CA ASP A 287 -3.26 0.06 19.08
C ASP A 287 -2.69 1.01 18.03
N ARG A 288 -3.39 2.10 17.69
CA ARG A 288 -2.90 3.13 16.78
C ARG A 288 -1.49 3.61 17.17
N ASP A 289 -1.30 3.95 18.44
CA ASP A 289 -0.02 4.45 18.93
C ASP A 289 1.08 3.38 18.88
N ALA A 290 0.73 2.09 19.03
CA ALA A 290 1.68 0.99 18.84
C ALA A 290 2.10 0.82 17.38
N LEU A 291 1.17 0.95 16.43
CA LEU A 291 1.48 0.95 14.99
C LEU A 291 2.46 2.09 14.64
N ARG A 292 2.19 3.29 15.15
CA ARG A 292 3.03 4.48 14.95
C ARG A 292 4.45 4.27 15.46
N ARG A 293 4.59 3.73 16.69
CA ARG A 293 5.89 3.37 17.26
C ARG A 293 6.58 2.26 16.48
N GLY A 294 5.83 1.24 16.05
CA GLY A 294 6.37 0.16 15.23
C GLY A 294 6.90 0.64 13.88
N ALA A 295 6.24 1.63 13.26
CA ALA A 295 6.75 2.27 12.05
C ALA A 295 8.02 3.10 12.31
N GLN A 296 8.10 3.75 13.49
CA GLN A 296 9.26 4.55 13.89
C GLN A 296 10.49 3.69 14.25
N ASP A 297 10.30 2.59 14.95
CA ASP A 297 11.39 1.72 15.43
C ASP A 297 11.83 0.64 14.42
N GLY A 298 11.17 0.55 13.24
CA GLY A 298 11.48 -0.39 12.18
C GLY A 298 10.85 -1.78 12.36
N THR A 299 10.01 -1.99 13.36
CA THR A 299 9.19 -3.23 13.49
C THR A 299 8.22 -3.34 12.33
N VAL A 300 7.55 -2.24 11.96
CA VAL A 300 6.73 -2.11 10.74
C VAL A 300 7.62 -1.66 9.59
N ASP A 301 7.63 -2.44 8.52
CA ASP A 301 8.49 -2.18 7.36
C ASP A 301 7.92 -1.10 6.45
N ALA A 302 6.61 -1.11 6.17
CA ALA A 302 5.98 -0.19 5.23
C ALA A 302 4.64 0.35 5.74
N ILE A 303 4.20 1.46 5.15
CA ILE A 303 2.85 2.01 5.27
C ILE A 303 2.20 1.88 3.89
N CYS A 304 1.03 1.24 3.81
CA CYS A 304 0.26 1.14 2.58
C CYS A 304 -0.97 2.04 2.60
N SER A 305 -1.52 2.35 1.43
CA SER A 305 -2.75 3.14 1.32
C SER A 305 -3.97 2.37 1.78
N ASP A 306 -3.97 1.05 1.61
CA ASP A 306 -5.14 0.16 1.74
C ASP A 306 -6.32 0.67 0.89
N HIS A 307 -5.97 1.16 -0.30
CA HIS A 307 -6.92 1.77 -1.21
C HIS A 307 -8.01 0.77 -1.62
N THR A 308 -9.24 1.09 -1.23
CA THR A 308 -10.41 0.24 -1.42
C THR A 308 -11.61 1.11 -1.79
N PRO A 309 -11.74 1.49 -3.07
CA PRO A 309 -12.88 2.27 -3.54
C PRO A 309 -14.16 1.46 -3.44
N VAL A 310 -15.23 2.12 -2.99
CA VAL A 310 -16.55 1.56 -2.76
C VAL A 310 -17.58 2.45 -3.46
N ASP A 311 -18.64 1.83 -3.96
CA ASP A 311 -19.78 2.54 -4.53
C ASP A 311 -20.40 3.50 -3.49
N GLU A 312 -20.81 4.68 -3.95
CA GLU A 312 -21.36 5.72 -3.07
C GLU A 312 -22.60 5.23 -2.33
N ASP A 313 -23.49 4.51 -3.01
CA ASP A 313 -24.72 3.98 -2.43
C ASP A 313 -24.44 2.97 -1.30
N ALA A 314 -23.38 2.17 -1.44
CA ALA A 314 -22.98 1.21 -0.42
C ALA A 314 -22.45 1.88 0.87
N LYS A 315 -22.05 3.14 0.82
CA LYS A 315 -21.66 3.93 1.99
C LYS A 315 -22.83 4.71 2.62
N GLN A 316 -23.99 4.76 2.00
CA GLN A 316 -25.20 5.37 2.56
C GLN A 316 -26.01 4.40 3.44
N LEU A 317 -25.64 3.13 3.45
CA LEU A 317 -26.25 2.12 4.30
C LEU A 317 -25.88 2.31 5.79
N PRO A 318 -26.64 1.76 6.74
CA PRO A 318 -26.24 1.72 8.14
C PRO A 318 -24.83 1.15 8.31
N PHE A 319 -24.07 1.60 9.29
CA PHE A 319 -22.64 1.28 9.46
C PHE A 319 -22.32 -0.22 9.28
N GLY A 320 -23.09 -1.11 9.94
CA GLY A 320 -22.86 -2.55 9.87
C GLY A 320 -23.26 -3.20 8.54
N GLU A 321 -24.05 -2.53 7.74
CA GLU A 321 -24.49 -2.98 6.40
C GLU A 321 -23.73 -2.31 5.28
N SER A 322 -23.00 -1.22 5.57
CA SER A 322 -22.19 -0.51 4.61
C SER A 322 -21.01 -1.37 4.15
N GLU A 323 -20.58 -1.19 2.91
CA GLU A 323 -19.39 -1.88 2.42
C GLU A 323 -18.12 -1.29 3.06
N SER A 324 -17.22 -2.15 3.53
CA SER A 324 -15.95 -1.73 4.14
C SER A 324 -14.95 -1.23 3.09
N GLY A 325 -14.14 -0.25 3.47
CA GLY A 325 -13.06 0.27 2.65
C GLY A 325 -12.95 1.79 2.66
N ALA A 326 -11.78 2.28 2.27
CA ALA A 326 -11.50 3.69 2.06
C ALA A 326 -10.59 3.92 0.87
N THR A 327 -10.75 5.02 0.16
CA THR A 327 -9.79 5.47 -0.85
C THR A 327 -8.57 6.09 -0.16
N GLY A 328 -7.35 5.77 -0.64
CA GLY A 328 -6.12 6.18 0.04
C GLY A 328 -4.95 6.54 -0.88
N LEU A 329 -4.97 6.19 -2.18
CA LEU A 329 -3.84 6.43 -3.09
C LEU A 329 -3.41 7.89 -3.14
N GLU A 330 -4.34 8.82 -3.25
CA GLU A 330 -4.05 10.26 -3.30
C GLU A 330 -3.66 10.86 -1.94
N LEU A 331 -3.85 10.10 -0.84
CA LEU A 331 -3.59 10.55 0.53
C LEU A 331 -2.31 9.97 1.12
N LEU A 332 -1.74 8.91 0.52
CA LEU A 332 -0.63 8.15 1.07
C LEU A 332 0.57 9.03 1.41
N LEU A 333 0.98 9.92 0.50
CA LEU A 333 2.08 10.86 0.75
C LEU A 333 1.77 11.75 1.95
N SER A 334 0.64 12.46 1.90
CA SER A 334 0.27 13.46 2.92
C SER A 334 0.11 12.83 4.31
N LEU A 335 -0.49 11.63 4.39
CA LEU A 335 -0.64 10.89 5.65
C LEU A 335 0.72 10.41 6.17
N THR A 336 1.62 9.96 5.30
CA THR A 336 2.98 9.57 5.68
C THR A 336 3.77 10.76 6.21
N LEU A 337 3.71 11.91 5.53
CA LEU A 337 4.36 13.15 5.99
C LEU A 337 3.81 13.61 7.34
N LYS A 338 2.49 13.58 7.51
CA LYS A 338 1.83 13.92 8.78
C LYS A 338 2.30 13.01 9.93
N TRP A 339 2.37 11.70 9.71
CA TRP A 339 2.92 10.78 10.70
C TRP A 339 4.38 11.09 11.01
N GLY A 340 5.21 11.34 9.99
CA GLY A 340 6.63 11.67 10.15
C GLY A 340 6.83 12.92 11.01
N ASP A 341 6.08 13.98 10.75
CA ASP A 341 6.13 15.23 11.51
C ASP A 341 5.71 15.04 12.97
N GLU A 342 4.59 14.36 13.21
CA GLU A 342 4.05 14.12 14.55
C GLU A 342 4.94 13.17 15.37
N ALA A 343 5.53 12.16 14.74
CA ALA A 343 6.46 11.21 15.37
C ALA A 343 7.92 11.73 15.40
N LYS A 344 8.19 12.91 14.83
CA LYS A 344 9.52 13.51 14.71
C LYS A 344 10.53 12.59 14.00
N VAL A 345 10.04 11.89 12.98
CA VAL A 345 10.84 11.02 12.13
C VAL A 345 11.48 11.87 11.01
N PRO A 346 12.77 11.70 10.70
CA PRO A 346 13.38 12.38 9.56
C PRO A 346 12.64 12.12 8.26
N LEU A 347 12.53 13.13 7.37
CA LEU A 347 11.81 13.00 6.10
C LEU A 347 12.27 11.79 5.28
N THR A 348 13.57 11.54 5.22
CA THR A 348 14.16 10.38 4.53
C THR A 348 13.62 9.06 5.08
N ALA A 349 13.52 8.93 6.40
CA ALA A 349 13.00 7.72 7.04
C ALA A 349 11.48 7.58 6.89
N ALA A 350 10.74 8.69 6.88
CA ALA A 350 9.30 8.68 6.61
C ALA A 350 9.02 8.23 5.16
N LEU A 351 9.73 8.81 4.19
CA LEU A 351 9.59 8.45 2.77
C LEU A 351 10.03 7.01 2.50
N ALA A 352 11.01 6.45 3.24
CA ALA A 352 11.40 5.06 3.11
C ALA A 352 10.22 4.09 3.26
N LYS A 353 9.25 4.42 4.15
CA LYS A 353 8.08 3.58 4.43
C LYS A 353 7.11 3.45 3.25
N VAL A 354 7.20 4.35 2.28
CA VAL A 354 6.33 4.38 1.09
C VAL A 354 7.12 4.39 -0.22
N THR A 355 8.44 4.13 -0.19
CA THR A 355 9.29 4.08 -1.38
C THR A 355 10.22 2.85 -1.37
N SER A 356 11.40 2.95 -0.76
CA SER A 356 12.44 1.91 -0.80
C SER A 356 12.06 0.64 -0.05
N GLU A 357 11.42 0.75 1.12
CA GLU A 357 11.03 -0.44 1.89
C GLU A 357 9.93 -1.27 1.20
N PRO A 358 8.80 -0.68 0.75
CA PRO A 358 7.82 -1.45 -0.02
C PRO A 358 8.37 -1.97 -1.35
N ALA A 359 9.26 -1.25 -2.04
CA ALA A 359 9.93 -1.75 -3.23
C ALA A 359 10.75 -3.03 -2.93
N ARG A 360 11.48 -3.03 -1.81
CA ARG A 360 12.24 -4.20 -1.33
C ARG A 360 11.31 -5.39 -0.99
N ILE A 361 10.17 -5.13 -0.38
CA ILE A 361 9.17 -6.17 -0.05
C ILE A 361 8.61 -6.80 -1.33
N LEU A 362 8.25 -5.99 -2.32
CA LEU A 362 7.79 -6.44 -3.64
C LEU A 362 8.90 -7.13 -4.45
N GLY A 363 10.17 -6.82 -4.17
CA GLY A 363 11.30 -7.32 -4.96
C GLY A 363 11.45 -6.65 -6.32
N ILE A 364 11.03 -5.39 -6.44
CA ILE A 364 11.04 -4.61 -7.68
C ILE A 364 12.19 -3.60 -7.73
N GLN A 365 12.57 -3.19 -8.94
CA GLN A 365 13.61 -2.17 -9.17
C GLN A 365 13.01 -0.76 -9.15
N ALA A 366 12.55 -0.33 -7.96
CA ALA A 366 11.94 0.97 -7.69
C ALA A 366 12.45 1.54 -6.35
N GLY A 367 11.98 2.73 -5.97
CA GLY A 367 12.24 3.31 -4.65
C GLY A 367 13.63 3.94 -4.47
N ALA A 368 14.33 4.30 -5.56
CA ALA A 368 15.63 4.96 -5.52
C ALA A 368 15.77 6.05 -6.57
N ILE A 369 16.50 7.12 -6.24
CA ILE A 369 16.99 8.13 -7.19
C ILE A 369 18.50 7.94 -7.37
N ALA A 370 18.86 7.09 -8.31
CA ALA A 370 20.25 6.76 -8.61
C ALA A 370 20.49 6.74 -10.12
N VAL A 371 21.73 7.04 -10.54
CA VAL A 371 22.10 6.95 -11.96
C VAL A 371 21.92 5.51 -12.46
N GLY A 372 21.19 5.34 -13.55
CA GLY A 372 20.81 4.05 -14.12
C GLY A 372 19.46 3.50 -13.66
N ALA A 373 18.88 4.03 -12.56
CA ALA A 373 17.54 3.65 -12.10
C ALA A 373 16.46 4.12 -13.09
N ASN A 374 15.28 3.48 -13.04
CA ASN A 374 14.10 3.98 -13.73
C ASN A 374 13.76 5.39 -13.23
N ALA A 375 13.34 6.24 -14.14
CA ALA A 375 12.93 7.60 -13.77
C ALA A 375 11.46 7.63 -13.32
N ASP A 376 11.20 6.89 -12.25
CA ASP A 376 9.94 6.87 -11.51
C ASP A 376 10.10 7.82 -10.32
N VAL A 377 9.57 9.03 -10.44
CA VAL A 377 9.88 10.16 -9.56
C VAL A 377 8.60 10.85 -9.12
N CYS A 378 8.52 11.16 -7.83
CA CYS A 378 7.51 12.05 -7.26
C CYS A 378 8.15 13.40 -6.90
N VAL A 379 7.56 14.48 -7.38
CA VAL A 379 7.94 15.86 -7.02
C VAL A 379 6.77 16.49 -6.28
N PHE A 380 6.99 16.91 -5.05
CA PHE A 380 5.93 17.48 -4.24
C PHE A 380 6.36 18.76 -3.49
N ASP A 381 5.39 19.59 -3.20
CA ASP A 381 5.54 20.81 -2.38
C ASP A 381 5.30 20.44 -0.90
N PRO A 382 6.35 20.43 -0.06
CA PRO A 382 6.21 20.03 1.35
C PRO A 382 5.46 21.09 2.18
N ASN A 383 5.39 22.33 1.73
CA ASN A 383 4.79 23.46 2.44
C ASN A 383 3.31 23.67 2.04
N ALA A 384 2.88 23.13 0.90
CA ALA A 384 1.51 23.27 0.44
C ALA A 384 0.53 22.63 1.43
N ARG A 385 -0.56 23.36 1.69
CA ARG A 385 -1.71 22.86 2.45
C ARG A 385 -2.88 22.70 1.51
N TRP A 386 -3.61 21.61 1.67
CA TRP A 386 -4.80 21.35 0.87
C TRP A 386 -5.85 20.62 1.70
N LYS A 387 -7.11 20.82 1.34
CA LYS A 387 -8.24 20.19 2.03
C LYS A 387 -8.69 18.96 1.24
N VAL A 388 -8.93 17.87 1.94
CA VAL A 388 -9.47 16.65 1.34
C VAL A 388 -10.94 16.89 1.00
N GLU A 389 -11.21 17.12 -0.27
CA GLU A 389 -12.57 17.26 -0.82
C GLU A 389 -12.84 16.03 -1.71
N PRO A 390 -13.70 15.09 -1.28
CA PRO A 390 -13.93 13.85 -2.03
C PRO A 390 -14.25 14.07 -3.50
N ALA A 391 -15.02 15.10 -3.82
CA ALA A 391 -15.38 15.46 -5.20
C ALA A 391 -14.17 15.82 -6.08
N ARG A 392 -13.03 16.23 -5.49
CA ARG A 392 -11.81 16.58 -6.23
C ARG A 392 -10.84 15.43 -6.40
N LEU A 393 -11.04 14.33 -5.66
CA LEU A 393 -10.21 13.15 -5.80
C LEU A 393 -10.38 12.55 -7.21
N LYS A 394 -9.29 12.03 -7.76
CA LYS A 394 -9.28 11.38 -9.09
C LYS A 394 -9.91 10.00 -9.05
N SER A 395 -9.72 9.27 -7.92
CA SER A 395 -10.41 7.99 -7.71
C SER A 395 -11.91 8.12 -7.96
N GLN A 396 -12.50 7.14 -8.62
CA GLN A 396 -13.95 7.06 -8.78
C GLN A 396 -14.63 6.88 -7.41
N GLY A 397 -14.06 6.08 -6.52
CA GLY A 397 -14.50 5.99 -5.14
C GLY A 397 -14.28 7.30 -4.40
N LYS A 398 -15.29 7.72 -3.60
CA LYS A 398 -15.24 8.96 -2.81
C LYS A 398 -15.25 8.70 -1.31
N ASN A 399 -15.16 7.45 -0.92
CA ASN A 399 -15.24 6.93 0.44
C ASN A 399 -13.91 7.15 1.17
N THR A 400 -13.78 8.28 1.86
CA THR A 400 -12.61 8.57 2.68
C THR A 400 -13.00 9.09 4.06
N PRO A 401 -12.42 8.51 5.16
CA PRO A 401 -12.63 9.03 6.51
C PRO A 401 -11.93 10.37 6.75
N PHE A 402 -11.10 10.82 5.82
CA PHE A 402 -10.37 12.10 5.91
C PHE A 402 -11.08 13.27 5.22
N ALA A 403 -12.34 13.12 4.81
CA ALA A 403 -13.10 14.21 4.18
C ALA A 403 -13.09 15.46 5.07
N GLY A 404 -12.69 16.60 4.50
CA GLY A 404 -12.59 17.87 5.21
C GLY A 404 -11.29 18.10 5.99
N TYR A 405 -10.42 17.11 6.13
CA TYR A 405 -9.12 17.27 6.79
C TYR A 405 -8.19 18.16 5.96
N GLU A 406 -7.37 18.95 6.65
CA GLU A 406 -6.27 19.68 6.03
C GLU A 406 -5.02 18.80 6.02
N MET A 407 -4.42 18.63 4.84
CA MET A 407 -3.23 17.84 4.61
C MET A 407 -2.03 18.73 4.24
N GLY A 408 -0.85 18.33 4.68
CA GLY A 408 0.42 18.88 4.22
C GLY A 408 1.02 18.07 3.09
N GLY A 409 1.81 18.71 2.24
CA GLY A 409 2.45 18.07 1.11
C GLY A 409 1.50 17.86 -0.06
N LYS A 410 1.82 18.44 -1.20
CA LYS A 410 1.00 18.30 -2.42
C LYS A 410 1.87 17.88 -3.59
N VAL A 411 1.51 16.78 -4.24
CA VAL A 411 2.19 16.32 -5.45
C VAL A 411 2.03 17.37 -6.56
N ARG A 412 3.14 17.71 -7.20
CA ARG A 412 3.21 18.64 -8.32
C ARG A 412 3.46 17.90 -9.62
N PHE A 413 4.40 16.96 -9.61
CA PHE A 413 4.69 16.13 -10.79
C PHE A 413 4.90 14.69 -10.38
N THR A 414 4.42 13.78 -11.20
CA THR A 414 4.76 12.36 -11.13
C THR A 414 5.31 11.92 -12.47
N LEU A 415 6.48 11.32 -12.44
CA LEU A 415 7.11 10.73 -13.62
C LEU A 415 7.11 9.20 -13.48
N VAL A 416 6.77 8.52 -14.57
CA VAL A 416 6.87 7.06 -14.71
C VAL A 416 7.62 6.76 -16.00
N ASP A 417 8.63 5.90 -15.92
CA ASP A 417 9.52 5.60 -17.06
C ASP A 417 10.04 6.88 -17.77
N GLY A 418 10.29 7.94 -16.98
CA GLY A 418 10.79 9.22 -17.50
C GLY A 418 9.77 10.01 -18.33
N HIS A 419 8.49 9.72 -18.20
CA HIS A 419 7.39 10.52 -18.77
C HIS A 419 6.64 11.22 -17.64
N VAL A 420 6.32 12.51 -17.82
CA VAL A 420 5.42 13.22 -16.90
C VAL A 420 4.01 12.66 -17.13
N VAL A 421 3.47 11.97 -16.14
CA VAL A 421 2.13 11.34 -16.17
C VAL A 421 1.10 12.10 -15.34
N TYR A 422 1.59 12.99 -14.46
CA TYR A 422 0.75 13.89 -13.68
C TYR A 422 1.44 15.23 -13.49
N GLU A 423 0.65 16.33 -13.60
CA GLU A 423 1.02 17.71 -13.28
C GLU A 423 -0.16 18.36 -12.53
N GLY A 424 0.11 18.90 -11.28
CA GLY A 424 -0.92 19.37 -10.35
C GLY A 424 -0.66 20.70 -9.63
#